data_3456cecd1f515549956d0cfd5ac177bd
#
_entry.id   3456cecd1f515549956d0cfd5ac177bd
#
_cell.length_a   1.000
_cell.length_b   1.000
_cell.length_c   1.000
_cell.angle_alpha   90.00
_cell.angle_beta   90.00
_cell.angle_gamma   90.00
#
_symmetry.space_group_name_H-M   'P 1'
#
loop_
_entity.id
_entity.type
_entity.pdbx_description
1 polymer ?
#
loop_
_entity_poly.entity_id
_entity_poly.type
_entity_poly.pdbx_seq_one_letter_code
_entity_poly.pdbx_strand_id
1 'polypeptide(L)'
;MRWVIERKMTPTKPFVVSGYIVTATLILAASVLLPMRALTVPTNDFLLIAWNHGQQLLQHGSVDLTYPYPLWTQILMLPFVLGSPEIGAQLWFVFSLLLLAASIISLMNLLNWPLRFPLVVIVSLFVGAFGPVFTTLWLGQLNFVPLLSLALVLVSLKSGSWLAAGSALGLGLIKPQLTILVSVAVFALTAWERRWQTLIGFGVVLFLFVALSAPFAITPRQIFGGGIEDHLVLYLAHTSTLWGLSLTLVPDVLWLPALLSVLLTLWLAYLWIHSLREGRWLERMTYLIGVTTIVNLLILPYSWFYNQAVLIVPIIYAVDQLRRFEGLARILWLLAVVLVVYFLPTAVDAALTRIYLSEVYQVIPVICLLPLVVLLQWQVDRQSKSTT
;
A
#
# COMPACT_ATOMS: atom_id res chain seq x y z
N MET A 1 -43.37 6.05 -7.81
CA MET A 1 -43.56 4.60 -7.63
C MET A 1 -42.47 4.16 -6.65
N ARG A 2 -42.82 3.98 -5.36
CA ARG A 2 -41.88 3.63 -4.26
C ARG A 2 -41.71 2.12 -4.26
N TRP A 3 -40.52 1.63 -4.60
CA TRP A 3 -40.13 0.24 -4.33
C TRP A 3 -39.61 0.17 -2.90
N VAL A 4 -40.45 -0.22 -1.96
CA VAL A 4 -40.06 -0.65 -0.61
C VAL A 4 -39.59 -2.09 -0.74
N ILE A 5 -38.25 -2.27 -0.76
CA ILE A 5 -37.65 -3.60 -0.64
C ILE A 5 -37.70 -3.98 0.84
N GLU A 6 -38.72 -4.71 1.25
CA GLU A 6 -38.70 -5.45 2.52
C GLU A 6 -37.55 -6.48 2.48
N ARG A 7 -36.41 -6.14 3.07
CA ARG A 7 -35.41 -7.16 3.39
C ARG A 7 -35.96 -8.06 4.50
N LYS A 8 -36.49 -9.22 4.15
CA LYS A 8 -36.68 -10.31 5.10
C LYS A 8 -35.30 -10.65 5.70
N MET A 9 -35.09 -10.27 6.97
CA MET A 9 -33.97 -10.79 7.74
C MET A 9 -34.17 -12.29 7.91
N THR A 10 -33.40 -13.10 7.18
CA THR A 10 -33.34 -14.54 7.45
C THR A 10 -32.65 -14.73 8.80
N PRO A 11 -33.19 -15.55 9.71
CA PRO A 11 -32.59 -15.80 11.01
C PRO A 11 -31.16 -16.34 10.81
N THR A 12 -30.17 -15.70 11.46
CA THR A 12 -28.78 -16.12 11.42
C THR A 12 -28.68 -17.53 12.03
N LYS A 13 -28.22 -18.50 11.23
CA LYS A 13 -28.06 -19.88 11.70
C LYS A 13 -26.98 -19.92 12.80
N PRO A 14 -27.12 -20.72 13.88
CA PRO A 14 -26.19 -20.77 15.02
C PRO A 14 -24.74 -21.06 14.60
N PHE A 15 -24.54 -21.75 13.49
CA PHE A 15 -23.22 -22.02 12.92
C PHE A 15 -22.48 -20.76 12.44
N VAL A 16 -23.21 -19.73 12.01
CA VAL A 16 -22.64 -18.45 11.59
C VAL A 16 -22.16 -17.67 12.80
N VAL A 17 -22.92 -17.67 13.90
CA VAL A 17 -22.55 -16.97 15.15
C VAL A 17 -21.30 -17.58 15.77
N SER A 18 -21.17 -18.92 15.80
CA SER A 18 -19.97 -19.58 16.32
C SER A 18 -18.73 -19.26 15.47
N GLY A 19 -18.85 -19.17 14.15
CA GLY A 19 -17.76 -18.74 13.26
C GLY A 19 -17.27 -17.33 13.56
N TYR A 20 -18.19 -16.39 13.83
CA TYR A 20 -17.82 -15.01 14.24
C TYR A 20 -17.06 -14.98 15.56
N ILE A 21 -17.51 -15.74 16.56
CA ILE A 21 -16.87 -15.79 17.89
C ILE A 21 -15.43 -16.35 17.76
N VAL A 22 -15.27 -17.47 17.04
CA VAL A 22 -13.93 -18.05 16.82
C VAL A 22 -13.02 -17.07 16.10
N THR A 23 -13.47 -16.42 15.03
CA THR A 23 -12.68 -15.45 14.28
C THR A 23 -12.29 -14.25 15.15
N ALA A 24 -13.24 -13.70 15.91
CA ALA A 24 -12.97 -12.59 16.83
C ALA A 24 -11.98 -12.99 17.92
N THR A 25 -12.08 -14.21 18.46
CA THR A 25 -11.13 -14.74 19.47
C THR A 25 -9.72 -14.90 18.89
N LEU A 26 -9.60 -15.42 17.67
CA LEU A 26 -8.31 -15.57 17.00
C LEU A 26 -7.67 -14.21 16.69
N ILE A 27 -8.45 -13.23 16.23
CA ILE A 27 -7.97 -11.86 16.01
C ILE A 27 -7.51 -11.24 17.33
N LEU A 28 -8.28 -11.39 18.41
CA LEU A 28 -7.92 -10.88 19.72
C LEU A 28 -6.65 -11.54 20.25
N ALA A 29 -6.52 -12.87 20.16
CA ALA A 29 -5.31 -13.58 20.55
C ALA A 29 -4.10 -13.14 19.72
N ALA A 30 -4.25 -13.01 18.40
CA ALA A 30 -3.19 -12.53 17.52
C ALA A 30 -2.77 -11.09 17.85
N SER A 31 -3.71 -10.21 18.18
CA SER A 31 -3.43 -8.81 18.52
C SER A 31 -2.67 -8.63 19.86
N VAL A 32 -2.63 -9.65 20.69
CA VAL A 32 -1.82 -9.67 21.91
C VAL A 32 -0.49 -10.37 21.71
N LEU A 33 -0.54 -11.60 21.16
CA LEU A 33 0.64 -12.49 21.10
C LEU A 33 1.66 -12.05 20.03
N LEU A 34 1.20 -11.63 18.85
CA LEU A 34 2.11 -11.26 17.76
C LEU A 34 2.92 -10.00 18.07
N PRO A 35 2.32 -8.88 18.55
CA PRO A 35 3.09 -7.69 18.90
C PRO A 35 4.08 -7.94 20.03
N MET A 36 3.68 -8.68 21.08
CA MET A 36 4.59 -9.02 22.18
C MET A 36 5.81 -9.81 21.72
N ARG A 37 5.60 -10.82 20.85
CA ARG A 37 6.70 -11.57 20.26
C ARG A 37 7.53 -10.71 19.30
N ALA A 38 6.90 -9.84 18.54
CA ALA A 38 7.59 -8.96 17.61
C ALA A 38 8.52 -7.95 18.30
N LEU A 39 8.19 -7.49 19.51
CA LEU A 39 9.05 -6.59 20.29
C LEU A 39 10.39 -7.24 20.70
N THR A 40 10.50 -8.57 20.68
CA THR A 40 11.77 -9.27 20.94
C THR A 40 12.69 -9.28 19.72
N VAL A 41 12.21 -8.85 18.54
CA VAL A 41 13.02 -8.77 17.32
C VAL A 41 13.85 -7.49 17.32
N PRO A 42 15.18 -7.58 17.18
CA PRO A 42 16.07 -6.39 17.23
C PRO A 42 15.73 -5.32 16.18
N THR A 43 15.13 -5.72 15.06
CA THR A 43 14.75 -4.83 13.94
C THR A 43 13.27 -4.44 13.97
N ASN A 44 12.60 -4.49 15.12
CA ASN A 44 11.21 -4.06 15.25
C ASN A 44 11.10 -2.55 15.07
N ASP A 45 10.50 -2.12 13.96
CA ASP A 45 10.41 -0.71 13.59
C ASP A 45 9.44 0.09 14.47
N PHE A 46 8.42 -0.56 15.05
CA PHE A 46 7.58 0.11 16.05
C PHE A 46 8.43 0.56 17.23
N LEU A 47 9.29 -0.32 17.75
CA LEU A 47 10.16 0.00 18.88
C LEU A 47 11.23 1.02 18.49
N LEU A 48 11.94 0.78 17.41
CA LEU A 48 13.08 1.61 16.97
C LEU A 48 12.66 3.00 16.49
N ILE A 49 11.60 3.08 15.70
CA ILE A 49 11.19 4.31 15.01
C ILE A 49 10.06 5.00 15.77
N ALA A 50 8.95 4.30 16.03
CA ALA A 50 7.79 4.93 16.66
C ALA A 50 8.00 5.19 18.14
N TRP A 51 8.39 4.14 18.90
CA TRP A 51 8.51 4.23 20.35
C TRP A 51 9.65 5.14 20.78
N ASN A 52 10.89 4.86 20.35
CA ASN A 52 12.06 5.60 20.81
C ASN A 52 11.98 7.09 20.45
N HIS A 53 11.65 7.41 19.18
CA HIS A 53 11.52 8.82 18.78
C HIS A 53 10.28 9.48 19.38
N GLY A 54 9.20 8.73 19.65
CA GLY A 54 8.04 9.25 20.36
C GLY A 54 8.35 9.62 21.78
N GLN A 55 9.13 8.81 22.49
CA GLN A 55 9.63 9.15 23.85
C GLN A 55 10.54 10.37 23.80
N GLN A 56 11.44 10.48 22.82
CA GLN A 56 12.26 11.69 22.65
C GLN A 56 11.39 12.93 22.46
N LEU A 57 10.34 12.84 21.61
CA LEU A 57 9.43 13.97 21.38
C LEU A 57 8.68 14.38 22.65
N LEU A 58 8.23 13.41 23.47
CA LEU A 58 7.53 13.67 24.73
C LEU A 58 8.45 14.27 25.81
N GLN A 59 9.72 13.81 25.88
CA GLN A 59 10.67 14.23 26.91
C GLN A 59 11.40 15.53 26.57
N HIS A 60 11.73 15.73 25.32
CA HIS A 60 12.61 16.82 24.86
C HIS A 60 11.90 17.82 23.93
N GLY A 61 10.65 17.57 23.53
CA GLY A 61 9.90 18.41 22.62
C GLY A 61 10.44 18.41 21.17
N SER A 62 11.38 17.51 20.85
CA SER A 62 11.98 17.38 19.52
C SER A 62 12.47 15.96 19.27
N VAL A 63 12.67 15.58 18.03
CA VAL A 63 13.30 14.31 17.61
C VAL A 63 14.69 14.55 17.03
N ASP A 64 15.50 13.49 17.00
CA ASP A 64 16.83 13.50 16.39
C ASP A 64 16.74 13.92 14.90
N LEU A 65 17.79 14.61 14.43
CA LEU A 65 17.95 15.02 13.01
C LEU A 65 18.09 13.81 12.06
N THR A 66 18.46 12.65 12.59
CA THR A 66 18.58 11.39 11.83
C THR A 66 17.25 10.70 11.56
N TYR A 67 16.12 11.22 12.11
CA TYR A 67 14.81 10.63 11.90
C TYR A 67 14.40 10.66 10.41
N PRO A 68 14.16 9.49 9.78
CA PRO A 68 14.03 9.41 8.33
C PRO A 68 12.64 9.76 7.79
N TYR A 69 11.63 9.82 8.67
CA TYR A 69 10.25 10.11 8.26
C TYR A 69 9.90 11.58 8.50
N PRO A 70 8.87 12.12 7.82
CA PRO A 70 8.33 13.42 8.16
C PRO A 70 7.86 13.46 9.63
N LEU A 71 8.06 14.60 10.30
CA LEU A 71 7.81 14.75 11.74
C LEU A 71 6.34 14.50 12.10
N TRP A 72 5.39 14.87 11.23
CA TRP A 72 3.97 14.56 11.44
C TRP A 72 3.69 13.06 11.59
N THR A 73 4.51 12.20 10.99
CA THR A 73 4.41 10.75 11.18
C THR A 73 4.60 10.39 12.65
N GLN A 74 5.62 10.96 13.30
CA GLN A 74 5.89 10.73 14.70
C GLN A 74 4.79 11.28 15.60
N ILE A 75 4.26 12.47 15.28
CA ILE A 75 3.16 13.08 16.03
C ILE A 75 1.90 12.21 15.99
N LEU A 76 1.58 11.63 14.83
CA LEU A 76 0.47 10.69 14.69
C LEU A 76 0.69 9.39 15.47
N MET A 77 1.93 9.01 15.73
CA MET A 77 2.28 7.85 16.54
C MET A 77 2.22 8.12 18.07
N LEU A 78 2.19 9.39 18.51
CA LEU A 78 2.21 9.73 19.93
C LEU A 78 1.17 9.00 20.80
N PRO A 79 -0.10 8.82 20.37
CA PRO A 79 -1.08 8.09 21.17
C PRO A 79 -0.66 6.66 21.53
N PHE A 80 0.18 6.04 20.69
CA PHE A 80 0.65 4.66 20.87
C PHE A 80 1.93 4.54 21.70
N VAL A 81 2.53 5.66 22.09
CA VAL A 81 3.77 5.71 22.89
C VAL A 81 3.58 6.29 24.28
N LEU A 82 2.33 6.58 24.69
CA LEU A 82 2.02 7.15 26.02
C LEU A 82 2.09 6.12 27.16
N GLY A 83 1.96 4.82 26.86
CA GLY A 83 1.95 3.74 27.85
C GLY A 83 3.29 2.99 27.95
N SER A 84 3.26 1.67 28.13
CA SER A 84 4.44 0.82 27.95
C SER A 84 4.61 0.43 26.46
N PRO A 85 5.83 0.02 26.04
CA PRO A 85 6.06 -0.38 24.65
C PRO A 85 5.16 -1.57 24.22
N GLU A 86 4.80 -2.47 25.16
CA GLU A 86 3.93 -3.61 24.91
C GLU A 86 2.50 -3.16 24.61
N ILE A 87 1.95 -2.27 25.44
CA ILE A 87 0.60 -1.70 25.23
C ILE A 87 0.56 -0.91 23.93
N GLY A 88 1.58 -0.08 23.71
CA GLY A 88 1.70 0.70 22.49
C GLY A 88 1.73 -0.17 21.22
N ALA A 89 2.53 -1.23 21.23
CA ALA A 89 2.61 -2.17 20.11
C ALA A 89 1.28 -2.90 19.86
N GLN A 90 0.57 -3.31 20.91
CA GLN A 90 -0.75 -3.93 20.80
C GLN A 90 -1.79 -2.98 20.21
N LEU A 91 -1.86 -1.74 20.70
CA LEU A 91 -2.76 -0.72 20.19
C LEU A 91 -2.44 -0.39 18.72
N TRP A 92 -1.16 -0.25 18.39
CA TRP A 92 -0.72 -0.03 17.00
C TRP A 92 -1.07 -1.19 16.08
N PHE A 93 -0.90 -2.43 16.54
CA PHE A 93 -1.27 -3.63 15.79
C PHE A 93 -2.78 -3.66 15.49
N VAL A 94 -3.62 -3.41 16.50
CA VAL A 94 -5.08 -3.34 16.31
C VAL A 94 -5.45 -2.21 15.34
N PHE A 95 -4.85 -1.03 15.49
CA PHE A 95 -5.08 0.09 14.59
C PHE A 95 -4.65 -0.24 13.15
N SER A 96 -3.51 -0.91 12.98
CA SER A 96 -3.04 -1.39 11.68
C SER A 96 -4.02 -2.39 11.02
N LEU A 97 -4.60 -3.31 11.80
CA LEU A 97 -5.66 -4.21 11.31
C LEU A 97 -6.92 -3.44 10.88
N LEU A 98 -7.30 -2.39 11.61
CA LEU A 98 -8.44 -1.54 11.24
C LEU A 98 -8.18 -0.79 9.93
N LEU A 99 -6.98 -0.24 9.74
CA LEU A 99 -6.57 0.41 8.48
C LEU A 99 -6.58 -0.57 7.30
N LEU A 100 -6.05 -1.78 7.51
CA LEU A 100 -6.07 -2.84 6.51
C LEU A 100 -7.51 -3.23 6.14
N ALA A 101 -8.36 -3.48 7.14
CA ALA A 101 -9.77 -3.82 6.93
C ALA A 101 -10.52 -2.70 6.18
N ALA A 102 -10.32 -1.43 6.57
CA ALA A 102 -10.89 -0.27 5.90
C ALA A 102 -10.45 -0.18 4.43
N SER A 103 -9.17 -0.47 4.15
CA SER A 103 -8.63 -0.50 2.79
C SER A 103 -9.28 -1.60 1.94
N ILE A 104 -9.38 -2.82 2.47
CA ILE A 104 -10.00 -3.97 1.80
C ILE A 104 -11.48 -3.69 1.51
N ILE A 105 -12.24 -3.23 2.52
CA ILE A 105 -13.66 -2.90 2.38
C ILE A 105 -13.86 -1.81 1.32
N SER A 106 -13.01 -0.77 1.32
CA SER A 106 -13.06 0.30 0.34
C SER A 106 -12.82 -0.22 -1.08
N LEU A 107 -11.85 -1.09 -1.29
CA LEU A 107 -11.54 -1.71 -2.59
C LEU A 107 -12.66 -2.69 -3.02
N MET A 108 -13.21 -3.49 -2.11
CA MET A 108 -14.34 -4.37 -2.41
C MET A 108 -15.57 -3.58 -2.84
N ASN A 109 -15.89 -2.48 -2.14
CA ASN A 109 -16.98 -1.57 -2.51
C ASN A 109 -16.73 -0.92 -3.88
N LEU A 110 -15.52 -0.46 -4.15
CA LEU A 110 -15.11 0.12 -5.43
C LEU A 110 -15.39 -0.84 -6.60
N LEU A 111 -15.13 -2.13 -6.41
CA LEU A 111 -15.27 -3.19 -7.41
C LEU A 111 -16.66 -3.85 -7.40
N ASN A 112 -17.60 -3.31 -6.61
CA ASN A 112 -18.95 -3.85 -6.42
C ASN A 112 -18.95 -5.33 -5.96
N TRP A 113 -17.98 -5.72 -5.14
CA TRP A 113 -17.98 -7.04 -4.53
C TRP A 113 -19.00 -7.09 -3.39
N PRO A 114 -19.75 -8.20 -3.24
CA PRO A 114 -20.73 -8.29 -2.14
C PRO A 114 -19.99 -8.35 -0.79
N LEU A 115 -20.32 -7.41 0.11
CA LEU A 115 -19.77 -7.37 1.47
C LEU A 115 -20.43 -8.43 2.36
N ARG A 116 -20.43 -9.69 1.89
CA ARG A 116 -20.89 -10.82 2.70
C ARG A 116 -19.76 -11.27 3.60
N PHE A 117 -20.08 -11.54 4.87
CA PHE A 117 -19.07 -11.90 5.86
C PHE A 117 -18.09 -13.01 5.39
N PRO A 118 -18.55 -14.17 4.83
CA PRO A 118 -17.62 -15.19 4.39
C PRO A 118 -16.62 -14.69 3.33
N LEU A 119 -17.08 -13.84 2.40
CA LEU A 119 -16.20 -13.29 1.37
C LEU A 119 -15.19 -12.29 1.96
N VAL A 120 -15.63 -11.42 2.88
CA VAL A 120 -14.72 -10.49 3.59
C VAL A 120 -13.67 -11.26 4.36
N VAL A 121 -14.03 -12.34 5.06
CA VAL A 121 -13.07 -13.20 5.77
C VAL A 121 -12.09 -13.86 4.80
N ILE A 122 -12.56 -14.45 3.70
CA ILE A 122 -11.69 -15.10 2.71
C ILE A 122 -10.70 -14.09 2.12
N VAL A 123 -11.17 -12.90 1.73
CA VAL A 123 -10.31 -11.84 1.19
C VAL A 123 -9.31 -11.37 2.24
N SER A 124 -9.75 -11.21 3.51
CA SER A 124 -8.85 -10.80 4.60
C SER A 124 -7.79 -11.85 4.90
N LEU A 125 -8.13 -13.14 4.87
CA LEU A 125 -7.16 -14.24 5.02
C LEU A 125 -6.19 -14.30 3.85
N PHE A 126 -6.69 -14.14 2.61
CA PHE A 126 -5.84 -14.09 1.43
C PHE A 126 -4.86 -12.92 1.49
N VAL A 127 -5.34 -11.73 1.86
CA VAL A 127 -4.49 -10.55 2.03
C VAL A 127 -3.52 -10.72 3.20
N GLY A 128 -3.98 -11.27 4.33
CA GLY A 128 -3.15 -11.51 5.51
C GLY A 128 -2.03 -12.53 5.29
N ALA A 129 -2.24 -13.50 4.40
CA ALA A 129 -1.22 -14.47 3.99
C ALA A 129 -0.18 -13.87 3.02
N PHE A 130 -0.41 -12.66 2.50
CA PHE A 130 0.57 -11.97 1.66
C PHE A 130 1.76 -11.51 2.50
N GLY A 131 2.96 -12.05 2.21
CA GLY A 131 4.18 -11.84 3.01
C GLY A 131 4.44 -10.37 3.40
N PRO A 132 4.38 -9.38 2.48
CA PRO A 132 4.55 -7.97 2.80
C PRO A 132 3.55 -7.43 3.83
N VAL A 133 2.31 -7.93 3.83
CA VAL A 133 1.28 -7.57 4.82
C VAL A 133 1.65 -8.13 6.19
N PHE A 134 2.00 -9.41 6.24
CA PHE A 134 2.44 -10.04 7.48
C PHE A 134 3.67 -9.33 8.06
N THR A 135 4.68 -9.04 7.23
CA THR A 135 5.90 -8.34 7.67
C THR A 135 5.58 -6.91 8.13
N THR A 136 4.66 -6.21 7.45
CA THR A 136 4.18 -4.88 7.88
C THR A 136 3.58 -4.93 9.29
N LEU A 137 2.72 -5.92 9.57
CA LEU A 137 2.13 -6.12 10.89
C LEU A 137 3.18 -6.52 11.93
N TRP A 138 4.08 -7.44 11.55
CA TRP A 138 5.13 -7.96 12.42
C TRP A 138 6.12 -6.88 12.87
N LEU A 139 6.58 -6.05 11.94
CA LEU A 139 7.52 -4.96 12.25
C LEU A 139 6.86 -3.70 12.79
N GLY A 140 5.54 -3.62 12.76
CA GLY A 140 4.81 -2.41 13.18
C GLY A 140 4.95 -1.24 12.21
N GLN A 141 5.07 -1.53 10.90
CA GLN A 141 5.24 -0.54 9.84
C GLN A 141 3.97 0.26 9.52
N LEU A 142 4.14 1.45 8.93
CA LEU A 142 3.10 2.43 8.61
C LEU A 142 2.38 2.17 7.26
N ASN A 143 2.65 1.06 6.56
CA ASN A 143 2.26 0.86 5.17
C ASN A 143 0.76 0.81 4.90
N PHE A 144 -0.05 0.53 5.93
CA PHE A 144 -1.51 0.50 5.76
C PHE A 144 -2.14 1.89 5.67
N VAL A 145 -1.44 2.95 6.10
CA VAL A 145 -1.91 4.32 5.90
C VAL A 145 -1.82 4.70 4.41
N PRO A 146 -0.68 4.57 3.70
CA PRO A 146 -0.65 4.76 2.26
C PRO A 146 -1.56 3.78 1.48
N LEU A 147 -1.72 2.53 1.92
CA LEU A 147 -2.68 1.62 1.30
C LEU A 147 -4.12 2.15 1.39
N LEU A 148 -4.54 2.60 2.57
CA LEU A 148 -5.85 3.23 2.77
C LEU A 148 -5.97 4.51 1.94
N SER A 149 -4.93 5.34 1.89
CA SER A 149 -4.87 6.52 1.03
C SER A 149 -5.17 6.17 -0.42
N LEU A 150 -4.49 5.17 -1.00
CA LEU A 150 -4.72 4.72 -2.38
C LEU A 150 -6.15 4.20 -2.59
N ALA A 151 -6.69 3.42 -1.65
CA ALA A 151 -8.06 2.92 -1.71
C ALA A 151 -9.08 4.07 -1.69
N LEU A 152 -8.90 5.06 -0.81
CA LEU A 152 -9.77 6.24 -0.70
C LEU A 152 -9.64 7.15 -1.92
N VAL A 153 -8.46 7.32 -2.50
CA VAL A 153 -8.26 8.04 -3.78
C VAL A 153 -9.11 7.40 -4.88
N LEU A 154 -9.04 6.09 -5.03
CA LEU A 154 -9.82 5.35 -6.02
C LEU A 154 -11.33 5.53 -5.82
N VAL A 155 -11.82 5.36 -4.59
CA VAL A 155 -13.24 5.54 -4.25
C VAL A 155 -13.69 6.97 -4.52
N SER A 156 -12.88 7.96 -4.13
CA SER A 156 -13.19 9.39 -4.27
C SER A 156 -13.22 9.82 -5.74
N LEU A 157 -12.26 9.38 -6.55
CA LEU A 157 -12.24 9.68 -7.99
C LEU A 157 -13.43 9.04 -8.70
N LYS A 158 -13.76 7.78 -8.38
CA LYS A 158 -14.92 7.08 -8.96
C LYS A 158 -16.24 7.75 -8.61
N SER A 159 -16.37 8.31 -7.40
CA SER A 159 -17.55 9.07 -6.97
C SER A 159 -17.57 10.52 -7.44
N GLY A 160 -16.54 10.99 -8.14
CA GLY A 160 -16.40 12.39 -8.57
C GLY A 160 -16.06 13.38 -7.43
N SER A 161 -15.67 12.88 -6.26
CA SER A 161 -15.32 13.70 -5.09
C SER A 161 -13.84 14.11 -5.11
N TRP A 162 -13.53 15.12 -5.91
CA TRP A 162 -12.15 15.55 -6.15
C TRP A 162 -11.46 16.11 -4.90
N LEU A 163 -12.19 16.82 -4.05
CA LEU A 163 -11.66 17.32 -2.78
C LEU A 163 -11.22 16.16 -1.88
N ALA A 164 -12.10 15.13 -1.74
CA ALA A 164 -11.80 13.94 -0.95
C ALA A 164 -10.63 13.14 -1.55
N ALA A 165 -10.51 13.07 -2.88
CA ALA A 165 -9.36 12.43 -3.53
C ALA A 165 -8.04 13.12 -3.16
N GLY A 166 -8.02 14.46 -3.16
CA GLY A 166 -6.86 15.24 -2.72
C GLY A 166 -6.54 15.04 -1.24
N SER A 167 -7.56 15.05 -0.37
CA SER A 167 -7.35 14.79 1.06
C SER A 167 -6.83 13.38 1.31
N ALA A 168 -7.32 12.39 0.56
CA ALA A 168 -6.82 11.02 0.63
C ALA A 168 -5.35 10.92 0.19
N LEU A 169 -4.93 11.61 -0.89
CA LEU A 169 -3.53 11.70 -1.28
C LEU A 169 -2.67 12.34 -0.18
N GLY A 170 -3.21 13.36 0.51
CA GLY A 170 -2.54 13.98 1.65
C GLY A 170 -2.24 12.98 2.78
N LEU A 171 -3.11 12.00 3.05
CA LEU A 171 -2.82 10.93 4.01
C LEU A 171 -1.60 10.08 3.59
N GLY A 172 -1.37 9.93 2.30
CA GLY A 172 -0.19 9.24 1.77
C GLY A 172 1.14 9.89 2.14
N LEU A 173 1.14 11.18 2.55
CA LEU A 173 2.33 11.90 3.01
C LEU A 173 2.94 11.36 4.29
N ILE A 174 2.26 10.45 5.01
CA ILE A 174 2.83 9.74 6.16
C ILE A 174 4.01 8.86 5.70
N LYS A 175 3.94 8.31 4.48
CA LYS A 175 5.03 7.57 3.84
C LYS A 175 5.05 7.92 2.35
N PRO A 176 5.49 9.15 1.99
CA PRO A 176 5.27 9.74 0.68
C PRO A 176 5.90 8.93 -0.46
N GLN A 177 7.00 8.23 -0.19
CA GLN A 177 7.64 7.37 -1.18
C GLN A 177 6.69 6.29 -1.75
N LEU A 178 5.67 5.83 -1.02
CA LEU A 178 4.74 4.80 -1.50
C LEU A 178 3.63 5.35 -2.40
N THR A 179 3.40 6.66 -2.40
CA THR A 179 2.28 7.30 -3.10
C THR A 179 2.70 8.37 -4.10
N ILE A 180 4.00 8.68 -4.20
CA ILE A 180 4.48 9.84 -4.97
C ILE A 180 4.09 9.79 -6.45
N LEU A 181 4.29 8.67 -7.15
CA LEU A 181 3.91 8.57 -8.56
C LEU A 181 2.39 8.62 -8.74
N VAL A 182 1.62 8.03 -7.83
CA VAL A 182 0.16 8.12 -7.86
C VAL A 182 -0.27 9.57 -7.65
N SER A 183 0.38 10.29 -6.73
CA SER A 183 0.10 11.72 -6.50
C SER A 183 0.38 12.55 -7.75
N VAL A 184 1.53 12.33 -8.39
CA VAL A 184 1.87 13.01 -9.66
C VAL A 184 0.85 12.69 -10.75
N ALA A 185 0.47 11.43 -10.93
CA ALA A 185 -0.51 11.01 -11.93
C ALA A 185 -1.90 11.63 -11.68
N VAL A 186 -2.35 11.64 -10.41
CA VAL A 186 -3.64 12.24 -10.05
C VAL A 186 -3.60 13.76 -10.17
N PHE A 187 -2.49 14.43 -9.88
CA PHE A 187 -2.35 15.87 -10.12
C PHE A 187 -2.35 16.20 -11.62
N ALA A 188 -1.70 15.38 -12.45
CA ALA A 188 -1.78 15.53 -13.91
C ALA A 188 -3.22 15.33 -14.41
N LEU A 189 -3.95 14.33 -13.90
CA LEU A 189 -5.37 14.12 -14.16
C LEU A 189 -6.21 15.35 -13.72
N THR A 190 -5.93 15.88 -12.53
CA THR A 190 -6.59 17.08 -11.97
C THR A 190 -6.43 18.28 -12.88
N ALA A 191 -5.22 18.51 -13.40
CA ALA A 191 -4.93 19.58 -14.36
C ALA A 191 -5.66 19.35 -15.69
N TRP A 192 -5.67 18.12 -16.19
CA TRP A 192 -6.37 17.72 -17.42
C TRP A 192 -7.88 17.97 -17.33
N GLU A 193 -8.51 17.52 -16.22
CA GLU A 193 -9.95 17.65 -15.94
C GLU A 193 -10.33 19.02 -15.38
N ARG A 194 -9.34 19.91 -15.12
CA ARG A 194 -9.51 21.23 -14.49
C ARG A 194 -10.22 21.18 -13.13
N ARG A 195 -9.93 20.14 -12.32
CA ARG A 195 -10.57 19.85 -11.03
C ARG A 195 -9.66 20.26 -9.85
N TRP A 196 -9.42 21.55 -9.68
CA TRP A 196 -8.49 22.10 -8.68
C TRP A 196 -8.81 21.75 -7.22
N GLN A 197 -10.03 21.27 -6.94
CA GLN A 197 -10.42 20.80 -5.61
C GLN A 197 -9.46 19.70 -5.07
N THR A 198 -8.86 18.90 -5.93
CA THR A 198 -7.87 17.89 -5.51
C THR A 198 -6.63 18.55 -4.88
N LEU A 199 -6.13 19.62 -5.49
CA LEU A 199 -4.99 20.36 -4.92
C LEU A 199 -5.36 21.05 -3.62
N ILE A 200 -6.59 21.56 -3.50
CA ILE A 200 -7.09 22.15 -2.25
C ILE A 200 -7.15 21.10 -1.16
N GLY A 201 -7.76 19.93 -1.42
CA GLY A 201 -7.85 18.84 -0.44
C GLY A 201 -6.48 18.35 0.02
N PHE A 202 -5.54 18.16 -0.92
CA PHE A 202 -4.16 17.80 -0.60
C PHE A 202 -3.45 18.89 0.23
N GLY A 203 -3.58 20.16 -0.20
CA GLY A 203 -2.97 21.31 0.47
C GLY A 203 -3.48 21.51 1.90
N VAL A 204 -4.78 21.26 2.15
CA VAL A 204 -5.34 21.30 3.51
C VAL A 204 -4.70 20.25 4.41
N VAL A 205 -4.56 19.00 3.95
CA VAL A 205 -3.94 17.94 4.76
C VAL A 205 -2.46 18.22 4.97
N LEU A 206 -1.73 18.63 3.94
CA LEU A 206 -0.33 19.04 4.06
C LEU A 206 -0.16 20.19 5.06
N PHE A 207 -1.01 21.23 4.96
CA PHE A 207 -1.00 22.35 5.90
C PHE A 207 -1.22 21.89 7.34
N LEU A 208 -2.20 21.02 7.58
CA LEU A 208 -2.47 20.47 8.90
C LEU A 208 -1.25 19.68 9.43
N PHE A 209 -0.61 18.86 8.60
CA PHE A 209 0.58 18.12 8.99
C PHE A 209 1.76 19.03 9.33
N VAL A 210 1.99 20.05 8.52
CA VAL A 210 3.04 21.05 8.80
C VAL A 210 2.72 21.84 10.07
N ALA A 211 1.48 22.31 10.22
CA ALA A 211 1.05 23.07 11.39
C ALA A 211 1.16 22.26 12.71
N LEU A 212 0.81 20.98 12.67
CA LEU A 212 0.98 20.07 13.81
C LEU A 212 2.45 19.81 14.15
N SER A 213 3.33 19.83 13.13
CA SER A 213 4.76 19.53 13.29
C SER A 213 5.59 20.75 13.69
N ALA A 214 5.17 21.94 13.29
CA ALA A 214 5.94 23.17 13.48
C ALA A 214 6.37 23.44 14.95
N PRO A 215 5.53 23.19 15.99
CA PRO A 215 5.95 23.40 17.38
C PRO A 215 7.09 22.49 17.86
N PHE A 216 7.30 21.37 17.19
CA PHE A 216 8.27 20.34 17.59
C PHE A 216 9.51 20.30 16.70
N ALA A 217 9.55 21.11 15.66
CA ALA A 217 10.67 21.17 14.72
C ALA A 217 11.68 22.24 15.15
N ILE A 218 12.94 21.85 15.31
CA ILE A 218 14.05 22.79 15.55
C ILE A 218 14.44 23.46 14.21
N THR A 219 14.33 22.71 13.11
CA THR A 219 14.64 23.22 11.76
C THR A 219 13.52 22.86 10.78
N PRO A 220 13.27 23.67 9.73
CA PRO A 220 12.30 23.31 8.69
C PRO A 220 12.58 21.94 8.02
N ARG A 221 13.84 21.52 7.94
CA ARG A 221 14.25 20.22 7.39
C ARG A 221 13.65 19.04 8.17
N GLN A 222 13.55 19.14 9.51
CA GLN A 222 12.98 18.09 10.34
C GLN A 222 11.50 17.84 10.06
N ILE A 223 10.76 18.88 9.63
CA ILE A 223 9.33 18.73 9.29
C ILE A 223 9.16 17.68 8.18
N PHE A 224 10.09 17.64 7.21
CA PHE A 224 10.01 16.79 6.02
C PHE A 224 10.86 15.50 6.09
N GLY A 225 11.54 15.22 7.19
CA GLY A 225 12.38 14.03 7.38
C GLY A 225 13.87 14.31 7.13
N GLY A 226 14.58 14.74 8.16
CA GLY A 226 15.98 15.21 8.06
C GLY A 226 17.03 14.15 7.68
N GLY A 227 16.77 12.87 8.02
CA GLY A 227 17.75 11.77 7.86
C GLY A 227 17.60 10.94 6.58
N ILE A 228 16.73 11.31 5.66
CA ILE A 228 16.41 10.48 4.48
C ILE A 228 17.62 10.30 3.54
N GLU A 229 18.50 11.31 3.45
CA GLU A 229 19.68 11.28 2.57
C GLU A 229 20.69 10.23 3.04
N ASP A 230 20.97 10.17 4.34
CA ASP A 230 21.90 9.19 4.92
C ASP A 230 21.38 7.76 4.73
N HIS A 231 20.06 7.57 4.87
CA HIS A 231 19.41 6.28 4.62
C HIS A 231 19.48 5.86 3.15
N LEU A 232 19.30 6.80 2.21
CA LEU A 232 19.43 6.50 0.77
C LEU A 232 20.84 6.02 0.42
N VAL A 233 21.86 6.70 0.89
CA VAL A 233 23.27 6.34 0.60
C VAL A 233 23.61 4.96 1.17
N LEU A 234 23.19 4.67 2.42
CA LEU A 234 23.52 3.42 3.10
C LEU A 234 22.80 2.20 2.52
N TYR A 235 21.55 2.35 2.07
CA TYR A 235 20.70 1.21 1.77
C TYR A 235 20.34 1.04 0.30
N LEU A 236 20.76 1.93 -0.60
CA LEU A 236 20.39 1.90 -2.01
C LEU A 236 20.60 0.52 -2.68
N ALA A 237 21.74 -0.13 -2.41
CA ALA A 237 22.07 -1.44 -2.96
C ALA A 237 21.36 -2.61 -2.27
N HIS A 238 20.63 -2.37 -1.17
CA HIS A 238 19.98 -3.42 -0.37
C HIS A 238 18.46 -3.38 -0.46
N THR A 239 17.89 -2.51 -1.31
CA THR A 239 16.44 -2.31 -1.42
C THR A 239 15.79 -3.28 -2.39
N SER A 240 14.51 -3.60 -2.14
CA SER A 240 13.67 -4.45 -3.00
C SER A 240 13.15 -3.65 -4.21
N THR A 241 14.05 -3.06 -5.00
CA THR A 241 13.77 -2.19 -6.14
C THR A 241 14.68 -2.51 -7.32
N LEU A 242 14.42 -1.88 -8.48
CA LEU A 242 15.36 -1.98 -9.62
C LEU A 242 16.74 -1.40 -9.29
N TRP A 243 16.83 -0.43 -8.36
CA TRP A 243 18.10 0.11 -7.92
C TRP A 243 18.94 -0.95 -7.17
N GLY A 244 18.34 -1.57 -6.15
CA GLY A 244 19.02 -2.63 -5.41
C GLY A 244 19.41 -3.80 -6.31
N LEU A 245 18.47 -4.29 -7.15
CA LEU A 245 18.76 -5.39 -8.08
C LEU A 245 19.88 -5.05 -9.07
N SER A 246 19.82 -3.88 -9.71
CA SER A 246 20.83 -3.47 -10.68
C SER A 246 22.22 -3.31 -10.05
N LEU A 247 22.29 -2.67 -8.89
CA LEU A 247 23.56 -2.47 -8.19
C LEU A 247 24.16 -3.77 -7.61
N THR A 248 23.29 -4.75 -7.28
CA THR A 248 23.76 -6.07 -6.86
C THR A 248 24.31 -6.88 -8.05
N LEU A 249 23.67 -6.79 -9.23
CA LEU A 249 24.07 -7.54 -10.41
C LEU A 249 25.24 -6.88 -11.15
N VAL A 250 25.25 -5.54 -11.19
CA VAL A 250 26.27 -4.74 -11.90
C VAL A 250 26.65 -3.56 -10.98
N PRO A 251 27.55 -3.79 -10.03
CA PRO A 251 28.04 -2.74 -9.13
C PRO A 251 28.61 -1.54 -9.92
N ASP A 252 28.50 -0.35 -9.34
CA ASP A 252 29.02 0.92 -9.88
C ASP A 252 28.36 1.45 -11.16
N VAL A 253 27.31 0.77 -11.69
CA VAL A 253 26.61 1.19 -12.91
C VAL A 253 25.30 1.91 -12.54
N LEU A 254 25.40 3.08 -11.88
CA LEU A 254 24.24 3.89 -11.44
C LEU A 254 23.32 4.35 -12.57
N TRP A 255 23.83 4.50 -13.78
CA TRP A 255 23.02 4.92 -14.93
C TRP A 255 22.00 3.84 -15.35
N LEU A 256 22.26 2.54 -15.09
CA LEU A 256 21.35 1.46 -15.48
C LEU A 256 19.98 1.53 -14.77
N PRO A 257 19.91 1.53 -13.42
CA PRO A 257 18.61 1.69 -12.73
C PRO A 257 17.96 3.04 -13.03
N ALA A 258 18.75 4.11 -13.22
CA ALA A 258 18.22 5.41 -13.61
C ALA A 258 17.54 5.36 -15.00
N LEU A 259 18.19 4.75 -15.99
CA LEU A 259 17.62 4.56 -17.34
C LEU A 259 16.34 3.72 -17.28
N LEU A 260 16.35 2.58 -16.58
CA LEU A 260 15.17 1.73 -16.41
C LEU A 260 14.01 2.49 -15.74
N SER A 261 14.31 3.30 -14.73
CA SER A 261 13.32 4.15 -14.05
C SER A 261 12.71 5.19 -14.99
N VAL A 262 13.53 5.83 -15.83
CA VAL A 262 13.06 6.79 -16.84
C VAL A 262 12.17 6.08 -17.87
N LEU A 263 12.60 4.93 -18.42
CA LEU A 263 11.82 4.18 -19.40
C LEU A 263 10.48 3.73 -18.86
N LEU A 264 10.43 3.21 -17.62
CA LEU A 264 9.18 2.82 -16.99
C LEU A 264 8.27 4.02 -16.71
N THR A 265 8.84 5.16 -16.32
CA THR A 265 8.07 6.40 -16.09
C THR A 265 7.48 6.93 -17.41
N LEU A 266 8.25 6.94 -18.50
CA LEU A 266 7.76 7.34 -19.82
C LEU A 266 6.67 6.40 -20.34
N TRP A 267 6.84 5.09 -20.17
CA TRP A 267 5.83 4.11 -20.52
C TRP A 267 4.54 4.30 -19.68
N LEU A 268 4.66 4.55 -18.38
CA LEU A 268 3.53 4.84 -17.50
C LEU A 268 2.80 6.12 -17.95
N ALA A 269 3.55 7.19 -18.24
CA ALA A 269 2.97 8.44 -18.77
C ALA A 269 2.22 8.20 -20.08
N TYR A 270 2.78 7.39 -20.98
CA TYR A 270 2.09 6.98 -22.21
C TYR A 270 0.75 6.28 -21.91
N LEU A 271 0.69 5.33 -20.99
CA LEU A 271 -0.55 4.65 -20.60
C LEU A 271 -1.62 5.63 -20.10
N TRP A 272 -1.23 6.57 -19.24
CA TRP A 272 -2.13 7.60 -18.73
C TRP A 272 -2.62 8.51 -19.83
N ILE A 273 -1.73 9.08 -20.66
CA ILE A 273 -2.08 9.97 -21.75
C ILE A 273 -2.99 9.27 -22.78
N HIS A 274 -2.69 8.00 -23.11
CA HIS A 274 -3.52 7.22 -24.00
C HIS A 274 -4.94 7.02 -23.45
N SER A 275 -5.07 6.63 -22.20
CA SER A 275 -6.37 6.45 -21.53
C SER A 275 -7.16 7.75 -21.41
N LEU A 276 -6.49 8.89 -21.19
CA LEU A 276 -7.09 10.24 -21.15
C LEU A 276 -7.62 10.63 -22.54
N ARG A 277 -6.81 10.43 -23.60
CA ARG A 277 -7.20 10.76 -24.98
C ARG A 277 -8.37 9.91 -25.47
N GLU A 278 -8.46 8.66 -25.07
CA GLU A 278 -9.59 7.78 -25.35
C GLU A 278 -10.84 8.10 -24.53
N GLY A 279 -10.77 8.97 -23.53
CA GLY A 279 -11.87 9.25 -22.59
C GLY A 279 -12.21 8.07 -21.65
N ARG A 280 -11.35 7.04 -21.60
CA ARG A 280 -11.58 5.79 -20.85
C ARG A 280 -10.86 5.75 -19.51
N TRP A 281 -10.29 6.85 -19.05
CA TRP A 281 -9.50 6.89 -17.82
C TRP A 281 -10.31 6.46 -16.59
N LEU A 282 -11.61 6.82 -16.52
CA LEU A 282 -12.45 6.45 -15.38
C LEU A 282 -12.73 4.95 -15.31
N GLU A 283 -12.95 4.30 -16.46
CA GLU A 283 -13.12 2.84 -16.55
C GLU A 283 -11.84 2.10 -16.16
N ARG A 284 -10.69 2.63 -16.59
CA ARG A 284 -9.36 2.04 -16.36
C ARG A 284 -8.67 2.53 -15.08
N MET A 285 -9.33 3.36 -14.28
CA MET A 285 -8.69 4.05 -13.16
C MET A 285 -8.03 3.09 -12.16
N THR A 286 -8.71 1.99 -11.79
CA THR A 286 -8.15 0.99 -10.85
C THR A 286 -6.92 0.31 -11.46
N TYR A 287 -6.95 0.02 -12.76
CA TYR A 287 -5.81 -0.48 -13.52
C TYR A 287 -4.66 0.52 -13.52
N LEU A 288 -4.92 1.78 -13.90
CA LEU A 288 -3.90 2.83 -14.01
C LEU A 288 -3.23 3.10 -12.67
N ILE A 289 -3.99 3.23 -11.58
CA ILE A 289 -3.43 3.41 -10.23
C ILE A 289 -2.69 2.15 -9.78
N GLY A 290 -3.22 0.97 -10.08
CA GLY A 290 -2.54 -0.29 -9.78
C GLY A 290 -1.17 -0.42 -10.47
N VAL A 291 -1.10 -0.16 -11.77
CA VAL A 291 0.17 -0.16 -12.53
C VAL A 291 1.10 0.94 -12.02
N THR A 292 0.57 2.15 -11.73
CA THR A 292 1.35 3.24 -11.15
C THR A 292 1.98 2.83 -9.82
N THR A 293 1.24 2.11 -8.97
CA THR A 293 1.74 1.60 -7.69
C THR A 293 2.86 0.58 -7.89
N ILE A 294 2.73 -0.34 -8.86
CA ILE A 294 3.78 -1.31 -9.18
C ILE A 294 5.03 -0.58 -9.68
N VAL A 295 4.89 0.31 -10.66
CA VAL A 295 6.01 1.08 -11.21
C VAL A 295 6.68 1.93 -10.13
N ASN A 296 5.89 2.57 -9.25
CA ASN A 296 6.40 3.35 -8.12
C ASN A 296 7.34 2.51 -7.25
N LEU A 297 6.95 1.29 -6.86
CA LEU A 297 7.81 0.41 -6.06
C LEU A 297 9.05 -0.06 -6.81
N LEU A 298 8.98 -0.24 -8.13
CA LEU A 298 10.12 -0.66 -8.94
C LEU A 298 11.18 0.41 -9.07
N ILE A 299 10.77 1.67 -9.30
CA ILE A 299 11.70 2.78 -9.62
C ILE A 299 12.16 3.58 -8.42
N LEU A 300 11.55 3.40 -7.25
CA LEU A 300 11.99 4.07 -6.04
C LEU A 300 13.43 3.68 -5.69
N PRO A 301 14.29 4.64 -5.35
CA PRO A 301 15.66 4.33 -4.90
C PRO A 301 15.69 3.69 -3.51
N TYR A 302 14.60 3.76 -2.75
CA TYR A 302 14.50 3.23 -1.39
C TYR A 302 13.13 2.60 -1.13
N SER A 303 13.08 1.27 -1.11
CA SER A 303 11.88 0.51 -0.75
C SER A 303 12.26 -0.89 -0.24
N TRP A 304 11.65 -1.32 0.85
CA TRP A 304 11.82 -2.62 1.45
C TRP A 304 10.68 -3.55 1.09
N PHE A 305 10.87 -4.86 1.28
CA PHE A 305 9.88 -5.89 1.02
C PHE A 305 8.50 -5.58 1.63
N TYR A 306 8.44 -5.16 2.89
CA TYR A 306 7.19 -4.81 3.55
C TYR A 306 6.43 -3.64 2.89
N ASN A 307 7.10 -2.76 2.17
CA ASN A 307 6.47 -1.67 1.41
C ASN A 307 5.58 -2.19 0.28
N GLN A 308 5.82 -3.41 -0.17
CA GLN A 308 5.01 -4.08 -1.18
C GLN A 308 3.57 -4.38 -0.69
N ALA A 309 3.24 -4.15 0.59
CA ALA A 309 1.85 -4.25 1.09
C ALA A 309 0.86 -3.38 0.29
N VAL A 310 1.30 -2.27 -0.33
CA VAL A 310 0.44 -1.44 -1.20
C VAL A 310 0.05 -2.14 -2.51
N LEU A 311 0.74 -3.24 -2.89
CA LEU A 311 0.37 -4.08 -4.04
C LEU A 311 -0.98 -4.78 -3.89
N ILE A 312 -1.60 -4.74 -2.72
CA ILE A 312 -2.98 -5.19 -2.54
C ILE A 312 -3.90 -4.50 -3.58
N VAL A 313 -3.66 -3.24 -3.93
CA VAL A 313 -4.46 -2.53 -4.94
C VAL A 313 -4.42 -3.24 -6.31
N PRO A 314 -3.26 -3.43 -6.97
CA PRO A 314 -3.21 -4.15 -8.24
C PRO A 314 -3.55 -5.65 -8.12
N ILE A 315 -3.31 -6.30 -6.97
CA ILE A 315 -3.67 -7.71 -6.75
C ILE A 315 -5.20 -7.87 -6.71
N ILE A 316 -5.91 -7.06 -5.93
CA ILE A 316 -7.38 -7.11 -5.88
C ILE A 316 -7.98 -6.75 -7.24
N TYR A 317 -7.39 -5.79 -7.96
CA TYR A 317 -7.77 -5.50 -9.35
C TYR A 317 -7.60 -6.74 -10.23
N ALA A 318 -6.45 -7.40 -10.22
CA ALA A 318 -6.20 -8.61 -11.01
C ALA A 318 -7.22 -9.71 -10.70
N VAL A 319 -7.49 -9.97 -9.41
CA VAL A 319 -8.51 -10.94 -8.97
C VAL A 319 -9.91 -10.55 -9.45
N ASP A 320 -10.26 -9.26 -9.46
CA ASP A 320 -11.55 -8.80 -10.00
C ASP A 320 -11.69 -9.10 -11.50
N GLN A 321 -10.63 -8.89 -12.27
CA GLN A 321 -10.66 -9.17 -13.71
C GLN A 321 -10.87 -10.68 -14.00
N LEU A 322 -10.47 -11.60 -13.10
CA LEU A 322 -10.69 -13.03 -13.26
C LEU A 322 -12.18 -13.41 -13.39
N ARG A 323 -13.09 -12.57 -12.90
CA ARG A 323 -14.53 -12.77 -13.07
C ARG A 323 -15.00 -12.68 -14.52
N ARG A 324 -14.21 -12.05 -15.38
CA ARG A 324 -14.51 -11.90 -16.83
C ARG A 324 -14.09 -13.10 -17.66
N PHE A 325 -13.31 -14.01 -17.08
CA PHE A 325 -12.86 -15.23 -17.73
C PHE A 325 -13.71 -16.42 -17.29
N GLU A 326 -13.79 -17.44 -18.15
CA GLU A 326 -14.51 -18.68 -17.87
C GLU A 326 -13.62 -19.91 -18.03
N GLY A 327 -14.03 -21.02 -17.47
CA GLY A 327 -13.39 -22.32 -17.62
C GLY A 327 -11.88 -22.30 -17.28
N LEU A 328 -11.10 -22.96 -18.15
CA LEU A 328 -9.67 -23.15 -17.98
C LEU A 328 -8.89 -21.82 -17.92
N ALA A 329 -9.31 -20.82 -18.71
CA ALA A 329 -8.64 -19.52 -18.72
C ALA A 329 -8.67 -18.84 -17.35
N ARG A 330 -9.81 -18.88 -16.63
CA ARG A 330 -9.91 -18.37 -15.25
C ARG A 330 -8.97 -19.09 -14.31
N ILE A 331 -8.90 -20.41 -14.39
CA ILE A 331 -8.03 -21.23 -13.53
C ILE A 331 -6.57 -20.89 -13.78
N LEU A 332 -6.14 -20.83 -15.05
CA LEU A 332 -4.75 -20.52 -15.41
C LEU A 332 -4.32 -19.13 -14.91
N TRP A 333 -5.18 -18.11 -15.08
CA TRP A 333 -4.90 -16.78 -14.58
C TRP A 333 -4.88 -16.71 -13.04
N LEU A 334 -5.80 -17.42 -12.36
CA LEU A 334 -5.78 -17.52 -10.92
C LEU A 334 -4.47 -18.15 -10.42
N LEU A 335 -4.05 -19.25 -11.05
CA LEU A 335 -2.77 -19.90 -10.73
C LEU A 335 -1.59 -18.95 -10.96
N ALA A 336 -1.59 -18.17 -12.05
CA ALA A 336 -0.55 -17.19 -12.33
C ALA A 336 -0.49 -16.11 -11.24
N VAL A 337 -1.64 -15.56 -10.80
CA VAL A 337 -1.70 -14.60 -9.70
C VAL A 337 -1.17 -15.20 -8.40
N VAL A 338 -1.63 -16.40 -8.04
CA VAL A 338 -1.19 -17.10 -6.80
C VAL A 338 0.30 -17.41 -6.86
N LEU A 339 0.80 -17.87 -8.02
CA LEU A 339 2.23 -18.16 -8.21
C LEU A 339 3.08 -16.90 -7.98
N VAL A 340 2.72 -15.79 -8.62
CA VAL A 340 3.50 -14.54 -8.54
C VAL A 340 3.40 -13.91 -7.15
N VAL A 341 2.23 -13.94 -6.52
CA VAL A 341 1.96 -13.23 -5.26
C VAL A 341 2.45 -13.99 -4.03
N TYR A 342 2.35 -15.33 -4.04
CA TYR A 342 2.62 -16.15 -2.85
C TYR A 342 3.81 -17.09 -3.00
N PHE A 343 3.89 -17.83 -4.12
CA PHE A 343 4.94 -18.83 -4.28
C PHE A 343 6.28 -18.23 -4.66
N LEU A 344 6.29 -17.24 -5.56
CA LEU A 344 7.53 -16.64 -6.03
C LEU A 344 8.30 -15.90 -4.92
N PRO A 345 7.67 -15.05 -4.07
CA PRO A 345 8.34 -14.44 -2.94
C PRO A 345 8.93 -15.48 -1.98
N THR A 346 8.16 -16.52 -1.65
CA THR A 346 8.60 -17.59 -0.75
C THR A 346 9.76 -18.40 -1.35
N ALA A 347 9.69 -18.69 -2.65
CA ALA A 347 10.76 -19.41 -3.35
C ALA A 347 12.04 -18.59 -3.42
N VAL A 348 11.92 -17.29 -3.69
CA VAL A 348 13.05 -16.34 -3.68
C VAL A 348 13.69 -16.30 -2.29
N ASP A 349 12.88 -16.17 -1.25
CA ASP A 349 13.37 -16.15 0.13
C ASP A 349 14.08 -17.47 0.49
N ALA A 350 13.45 -18.60 0.24
CA ALA A 350 14.02 -19.92 0.52
C ALA A 350 15.33 -20.22 -0.24
N ALA A 351 15.42 -19.76 -1.49
CA ALA A 351 16.62 -19.95 -2.32
C ALA A 351 17.79 -19.06 -1.88
N LEU A 352 17.51 -17.84 -1.42
CA LEU A 352 18.51 -16.79 -1.24
C LEU A 352 18.80 -16.41 0.22
N THR A 353 18.03 -16.96 1.20
CA THR A 353 18.27 -16.74 2.64
C THR A 353 19.70 -17.09 3.06
N ARG A 354 20.33 -18.05 2.38
CA ARG A 354 21.73 -18.46 2.63
C ARG A 354 22.75 -17.43 2.14
N ILE A 355 22.36 -16.43 1.34
CA ILE A 355 23.29 -15.54 0.62
C ILE A 355 23.16 -14.10 1.14
N TYR A 356 22.34 -13.81 2.16
CA TYR A 356 22.06 -12.44 2.68
C TYR A 356 21.53 -11.45 1.64
N LEU A 357 21.04 -11.92 0.48
CA LEU A 357 20.58 -11.10 -0.63
C LEU A 357 19.04 -11.20 -0.82
N SER A 358 18.32 -11.86 0.09
CA SER A 358 16.88 -12.12 -0.05
C SER A 358 16.06 -10.82 -0.24
N GLU A 359 16.38 -9.74 0.46
CA GLU A 359 15.69 -8.46 0.37
C GLU A 359 15.73 -7.88 -1.05
N VAL A 360 16.88 -7.84 -1.69
CA VAL A 360 17.06 -7.28 -3.04
C VAL A 360 16.22 -8.05 -4.05
N TYR A 361 16.26 -9.38 -3.99
CA TYR A 361 15.56 -10.23 -4.95
C TYR A 361 14.04 -10.28 -4.75
N GLN A 362 13.52 -9.76 -3.64
CA GLN A 362 12.08 -9.57 -3.43
C GLN A 362 11.44 -8.55 -4.41
N VAL A 363 12.25 -7.87 -5.23
CA VAL A 363 11.75 -7.10 -6.37
C VAL A 363 11.22 -7.98 -7.51
N ILE A 364 11.71 -9.24 -7.64
CA ILE A 364 11.32 -10.14 -8.74
C ILE A 364 9.80 -10.39 -8.81
N PRO A 365 9.10 -10.69 -7.71
CA PRO A 365 7.64 -10.79 -7.74
C PRO A 365 6.95 -9.53 -8.23
N VAL A 366 7.48 -8.34 -7.91
CA VAL A 366 6.94 -7.05 -8.36
C VAL A 366 7.14 -6.88 -9.87
N ILE A 367 8.34 -7.26 -10.38
CA ILE A 367 8.64 -7.29 -11.82
C ILE A 367 7.67 -8.24 -12.56
N CYS A 368 7.40 -9.43 -12.01
CA CYS A 368 6.49 -10.40 -12.62
C CYS A 368 5.01 -9.98 -12.53
N LEU A 369 4.62 -9.24 -11.49
CA LEU A 369 3.26 -8.74 -11.34
C LEU A 369 2.90 -7.69 -12.40
N LEU A 370 3.86 -6.87 -12.84
CA LEU A 370 3.63 -5.83 -13.84
C LEU A 370 3.10 -6.40 -15.17
N PRO A 371 3.80 -7.30 -15.89
CA PRO A 371 3.29 -7.87 -17.12
C PRO A 371 2.00 -8.68 -16.90
N LEU A 372 1.84 -9.35 -15.76
CA LEU A 372 0.62 -10.08 -15.43
C LEU A 372 -0.61 -9.14 -15.45
N VAL A 373 -0.55 -8.01 -14.76
CA VAL A 373 -1.63 -7.02 -14.68
C VAL A 373 -1.88 -6.37 -16.05
N VAL A 374 -0.82 -6.07 -16.82
CA VAL A 374 -0.92 -5.48 -18.15
C VAL A 374 -1.56 -6.45 -19.14
N LEU A 375 -1.15 -7.72 -19.14
CA LEU A 375 -1.71 -8.76 -20.00
C LEU A 375 -3.18 -9.05 -19.69
N LEU A 376 -3.54 -9.09 -18.40
CA LEU A 376 -4.93 -9.23 -17.99
C LEU A 376 -5.80 -8.09 -18.55
N GLN A 377 -5.37 -6.82 -18.41
CA GLN A 377 -6.09 -5.69 -18.97
C GLN A 377 -6.19 -5.75 -20.49
N TRP A 378 -5.10 -6.10 -21.17
CA TRP A 378 -5.11 -6.24 -22.63
C TRP A 378 -6.12 -7.30 -23.11
N GLN A 379 -6.19 -8.45 -22.44
CA GLN A 379 -7.17 -9.47 -22.77
C GLN A 379 -8.61 -9.01 -22.54
N VAL A 380 -8.87 -8.32 -21.45
CA VAL A 380 -10.18 -7.72 -21.15
C VAL A 380 -10.59 -6.72 -22.23
N ASP A 381 -9.68 -5.83 -22.63
CA ASP A 381 -9.95 -4.85 -23.70
C ASP A 381 -10.20 -5.54 -25.06
N ARG A 382 -9.52 -6.65 -25.34
CA ARG A 382 -9.73 -7.43 -26.57
C ARG A 382 -11.10 -8.12 -26.59
N GLN A 383 -11.53 -8.72 -25.48
CA GLN A 383 -12.85 -9.34 -25.38
C GLN A 383 -13.98 -8.32 -25.55
N SER A 384 -13.85 -7.11 -24.99
CA SER A 384 -14.85 -6.07 -25.13
C SER A 384 -15.04 -5.61 -26.58
N LYS A 385 -13.97 -5.59 -27.40
CA LYS A 385 -14.02 -5.23 -28.83
C LYS A 385 -14.63 -6.34 -29.72
N SER A 386 -14.61 -7.59 -29.29
CA SER A 386 -15.18 -8.70 -30.06
C SER A 386 -16.68 -8.86 -29.87
N THR A 387 -17.26 -8.19 -28.89
CA THR A 387 -18.69 -8.22 -28.55
C THR A 387 -19.46 -6.99 -29.06
N THR A 388 -18.75 -5.97 -29.56
CA THR A 388 -19.31 -4.79 -30.26
C THR A 388 -19.21 -4.96 -31.76
#